data_1e5200a0f3b21a7ac4669c58683e28ec
#
_entry.id   1e5200a0f3b21a7ac4669c58683e28ec
#
_cell.length_a   1.000
_cell.length_b   1.000
_cell.length_c   1.000
_cell.angle_alpha   90.00
_cell.angle_beta   90.00
_cell.angle_gamma   90.00
#
_symmetry.space_group_name_H-M   'P 1'
#
loop_
_entity.id
_entity.type
_entity.pdbx_description
1 polymer ?
#
loop_
_entity_poly.entity_id
_entity_poly.type
_entity_poly.pdbx_seq_one_letter_code
_entity_poly.pdbx_strand_id
1 'polypeptide(L)'
;DNLLMAHRIAENPNVMLPLMVCQDGFITSHSIENIELEDDEFVKNFVGTYKPEHYLLNDKEPIAIGPLDLQAYLFEHKAQQAEAMKNAKQVILDVAKDFEKATGRKYGFVEEYRMEDAEYVIVCMN
;
A
#
# COMPACT_ATOMS: atom_id res chain seq x y z
N ASP A 1 3.85 -10.42 4.12
CA ASP A 1 4.34 -9.07 4.43
C ASP A 1 3.60 -8.01 3.62
N ASN A 2 3.57 -8.09 2.28
CA ASN A 2 2.90 -7.09 1.43
C ASN A 2 1.41 -6.89 1.76
N LEU A 3 0.69 -7.95 2.14
CA LEU A 3 -0.71 -7.85 2.56
C LEU A 3 -0.89 -7.03 3.84
N LEU A 4 0.02 -7.17 4.81
CA LEU A 4 -0.02 -6.40 6.05
C LEU A 4 0.25 -4.92 5.79
N MET A 5 1.27 -4.62 4.99
CA MET A 5 1.61 -3.25 4.61
C MET A 5 0.51 -2.60 3.76
N ALA A 6 -0.16 -3.38 2.89
CA ALA A 6 -1.20 -2.90 1.99
C ALA A 6 -2.35 -2.21 2.72
N HIS A 7 -2.81 -2.74 3.85
CA HIS A 7 -3.86 -2.12 4.66
C HIS A 7 -3.45 -0.73 5.15
N ARG A 8 -2.25 -0.60 5.71
CA ARG A 8 -1.75 0.69 6.20
C ARG A 8 -1.53 1.70 5.08
N ILE A 9 -1.15 1.24 3.88
CA ILE A 9 -0.96 2.11 2.72
C ILE A 9 -2.30 2.59 2.18
N ALA A 10 -3.23 1.67 1.92
CA ALA A 10 -4.52 1.98 1.31
C ALA A 10 -5.41 2.85 2.21
N GLU A 11 -5.37 2.61 3.52
CA GLU A 11 -6.18 3.30 4.52
C GLU A 11 -5.50 4.56 5.08
N ASN A 12 -4.31 4.91 4.60
CA ASN A 12 -3.64 6.13 5.02
C ASN A 12 -4.44 7.36 4.58
N PRO A 13 -4.70 8.35 5.47
CA PRO A 13 -5.50 9.54 5.14
C PRO A 13 -4.99 10.35 3.94
N ASN A 14 -3.68 10.28 3.66
CA ASN A 14 -3.08 10.96 2.50
C ASN A 14 -3.20 10.17 1.19
N VAL A 15 -3.71 8.94 1.25
CA VAL A 15 -3.84 8.03 0.10
C VAL A 15 -5.30 7.71 -0.16
N MET A 16 -5.95 6.97 0.70
CA MET A 16 -7.36 6.59 0.58
C MET A 16 -7.74 6.07 -0.82
N LEU A 17 -6.88 5.21 -1.38
CA LEU A 17 -7.06 4.61 -2.70
C LEU A 17 -7.14 3.09 -2.61
N PRO A 18 -7.91 2.44 -3.50
CA PRO A 18 -7.83 0.99 -3.66
C PRO A 18 -6.41 0.54 -3.99
N LEU A 19 -6.01 -0.60 -3.44
CA LEU A 19 -4.69 -1.19 -3.63
C LEU A 19 -4.83 -2.64 -4.08
N MET A 20 -4.02 -3.05 -5.03
CA MET A 20 -3.90 -4.44 -5.45
C MET A 20 -2.54 -4.99 -5.02
N VAL A 21 -2.55 -6.12 -4.32
CA VAL A 21 -1.34 -6.90 -4.04
C VAL A 21 -1.26 -7.98 -5.11
N CYS A 22 -0.28 -7.87 -5.97
CA CYS A 22 -0.08 -8.78 -7.09
C CYS A 22 0.94 -9.86 -6.75
N GLN A 23 0.70 -11.06 -7.23
CA GLN A 23 1.59 -12.21 -7.12
C GLN A 23 1.75 -12.82 -8.50
N ASP A 24 2.96 -13.29 -8.82
CA ASP A 24 3.18 -13.98 -10.09
C ASP A 24 2.36 -15.27 -10.19
N GLY A 25 2.03 -15.66 -11.41
CA GLY A 25 1.14 -16.78 -11.67
C GLY A 25 1.81 -18.15 -11.79
N PHE A 26 3.10 -18.29 -11.58
CA PHE A 26 3.77 -19.57 -11.71
C PHE A 26 4.85 -19.81 -10.64
N ILE A 27 5.84 -18.96 -10.52
CA ILE A 27 6.96 -19.18 -9.59
C ILE A 27 6.45 -19.15 -8.13
N THR A 28 5.92 -18.03 -7.67
CA THR A 28 5.45 -17.88 -6.29
C THR A 28 4.18 -18.71 -6.02
N SER A 29 3.26 -18.80 -7.00
CA SER A 29 1.98 -19.50 -6.80
C SER A 29 2.09 -21.03 -6.82
N HIS A 30 3.17 -21.62 -7.36
CA HIS A 30 3.35 -23.05 -7.55
C HIS A 30 4.61 -23.62 -6.85
N SER A 31 5.38 -22.78 -6.15
CA SER A 31 6.48 -23.25 -5.32
C SER A 31 6.01 -23.68 -3.93
N ILE A 32 6.81 -24.49 -3.27
CA ILE A 32 6.63 -24.87 -1.87
C ILE A 32 7.76 -24.23 -1.09
N GLU A 33 7.42 -23.34 -0.18
CA GLU A 33 8.38 -22.61 0.62
C GLU A 33 7.97 -22.63 2.10
N ASN A 34 8.96 -22.49 2.98
CA ASN A 34 8.68 -22.28 4.39
C ASN A 34 8.25 -20.84 4.61
N ILE A 35 7.16 -20.66 5.34
CA ILE A 35 6.65 -19.34 5.71
C ILE A 35 6.70 -19.20 7.22
N GLU A 36 7.27 -18.10 7.70
CA GLU A 36 7.13 -17.66 9.07
C GLU A 36 5.98 -16.66 9.13
N LEU A 37 4.95 -17.00 9.88
CA LEU A 37 3.78 -16.14 10.05
C LEU A 37 3.95 -15.29 11.30
N GLU A 38 3.61 -14.02 11.19
CA GLU A 38 3.48 -13.14 12.34
C GLU A 38 2.29 -13.57 13.22
N ASP A 39 2.40 -13.36 14.51
CA ASP A 39 1.31 -13.65 15.42
C ASP A 39 0.17 -12.60 15.33
N ASP A 40 -0.99 -12.96 15.83
CA ASP A 40 -2.19 -12.11 15.77
C ASP A 40 -2.01 -10.77 16.51
N GLU A 41 -1.22 -10.75 17.57
CA GLU A 41 -0.96 -9.54 18.33
C GLU A 41 -0.08 -8.57 17.54
N PHE A 42 0.97 -9.07 16.90
CA PHE A 42 1.79 -8.28 15.99
C PHE A 42 0.96 -7.71 14.84
N VAL A 43 0.17 -8.55 14.17
CA VAL A 43 -0.68 -8.13 13.05
C VAL A 43 -1.64 -7.03 13.49
N LYS A 44 -2.33 -7.21 14.60
CA LYS A 44 -3.27 -6.23 15.16
C LYS A 44 -2.59 -4.90 15.49
N ASN A 45 -1.39 -4.94 16.07
CA ASN A 45 -0.65 -3.75 16.46
C ASN A 45 -0.06 -3.04 15.24
N PHE A 46 0.44 -3.78 14.26
CA PHE A 46 1.04 -3.21 13.05
C PHE A 46 -0.02 -2.60 12.12
N VAL A 47 -1.09 -3.35 11.82
CA VAL A 47 -2.17 -2.87 10.96
C VAL A 47 -2.98 -1.78 11.65
N GLY A 48 -3.22 -1.94 12.94
CA GLY A 48 -4.03 -1.02 13.73
C GLY A 48 -5.53 -1.21 13.49
N THR A 49 -6.30 -0.20 13.89
CA THR A 49 -7.75 -0.16 13.69
C THR A 49 -8.09 0.95 12.72
N TYR A 50 -8.74 0.61 11.63
CA TYR A 50 -9.24 1.60 10.68
C TYR A 50 -10.28 2.51 11.33
N LYS A 51 -10.08 3.81 11.21
CA LYS A 51 -11.02 4.83 11.67
C LYS A 51 -11.28 5.77 10.50
N PRO A 52 -12.34 5.54 9.72
CA PRO A 52 -12.67 6.39 8.59
C PRO A 52 -12.97 7.81 9.06
N GLU A 53 -12.35 8.80 8.43
CA GLU A 53 -12.67 10.20 8.61
C GLU A 53 -14.04 10.53 7.98
N HIS A 54 -14.28 9.93 6.82
CA HIS A 54 -15.53 10.06 6.08
C HIS A 54 -16.24 8.70 5.97
N TYR A 55 -17.51 8.63 6.33
CA TYR A 55 -18.29 7.40 6.23
C TYR A 55 -19.76 7.69 5.93
N LEU A 56 -20.40 6.76 5.23
CA LEU A 56 -21.74 6.96 4.63
C LEU A 56 -22.83 7.35 5.63
N LEU A 57 -22.80 6.80 6.84
CA LEU A 57 -23.81 7.03 7.86
C LEU A 57 -23.44 8.11 8.89
N ASN A 58 -22.56 9.05 8.50
CA ASN A 58 -22.25 10.20 9.32
C ASN A 58 -23.34 11.27 9.16
N ASP A 59 -24.22 11.37 10.15
CA ASP A 59 -25.34 12.33 10.17
C ASP A 59 -24.89 13.77 10.46
N LYS A 60 -23.69 13.96 10.98
CA LYS A 60 -23.11 15.29 11.29
C LYS A 60 -22.45 15.91 10.08
N GLU A 61 -21.80 15.09 9.27
CA GLU A 61 -21.09 15.49 8.05
C GLU A 61 -21.46 14.53 6.91
N PRO A 62 -22.67 14.67 6.34
CA PRO A 62 -23.15 13.75 5.32
C PRO A 62 -22.31 13.87 4.05
N ILE A 63 -21.91 12.72 3.51
CA ILE A 63 -21.14 12.61 2.27
C ILE A 63 -21.84 11.72 1.26
N ALA A 64 -21.56 11.93 -0.02
CA ALA A 64 -21.92 11.00 -1.08
C ALA A 64 -20.76 10.04 -1.36
N ILE A 65 -21.04 8.74 -1.42
CA ILE A 65 -20.07 7.70 -1.80
C ILE A 65 -20.54 7.09 -3.12
N GLY A 66 -19.62 7.04 -4.10
CA GLY A 66 -19.91 6.56 -5.44
C GLY A 66 -20.79 7.52 -6.25
N PRO A 67 -20.45 8.81 -6.33
CA PRO A 67 -21.23 9.77 -7.10
C PRO A 67 -21.17 9.47 -8.59
N LEU A 68 -22.19 9.92 -9.32
CA LEU A 68 -22.15 9.98 -10.77
C LEU A 68 -21.38 11.25 -11.20
N ASP A 69 -20.15 11.05 -11.65
CA ASP A 69 -19.27 12.13 -12.07
C ASP A 69 -19.52 12.49 -13.53
N LEU A 70 -20.30 13.53 -13.74
CA LEU A 70 -20.48 14.19 -15.03
C LEU A 70 -19.38 15.25 -15.24
N GLN A 71 -19.45 15.95 -16.37
CA GLN A 71 -18.43 16.94 -16.79
C GLN A 71 -18.12 18.02 -15.73
N ALA A 72 -19.06 18.31 -14.85
CA ALA A 72 -18.92 19.37 -13.85
C ALA A 72 -17.96 19.00 -12.70
N TYR A 73 -17.74 17.70 -12.41
CA TYR A 73 -17.00 17.26 -11.23
C TYR A 73 -15.90 16.23 -11.53
N LEU A 74 -15.89 15.64 -12.72
CA LEU A 74 -14.96 14.57 -13.08
C LEU A 74 -13.50 14.99 -12.93
N PHE A 75 -13.15 16.19 -13.38
CA PHE A 75 -11.76 16.66 -13.35
C PHE A 75 -11.26 16.90 -11.94
N GLU A 76 -12.09 17.44 -11.07
CA GLU A 76 -11.77 17.68 -9.67
C GLU A 76 -11.53 16.36 -8.92
N HIS A 77 -12.39 15.36 -9.11
CA HIS A 77 -12.21 14.05 -8.52
C HIS A 77 -10.97 13.33 -9.07
N LYS A 78 -10.71 13.46 -10.37
CA LYS A 78 -9.47 12.91 -10.96
C LYS A 78 -8.22 13.65 -10.50
N ALA A 79 -8.27 14.93 -10.25
CA ALA A 79 -7.17 15.70 -9.67
C ALA A 79 -6.87 15.25 -8.24
N GLN A 80 -7.90 15.02 -7.42
CA GLN A 80 -7.74 14.45 -6.07
C GLN A 80 -7.12 13.05 -6.10
N GLN A 81 -7.58 12.18 -7.00
CA GLN A 81 -7.01 10.85 -7.20
C GLN A 81 -5.53 10.92 -7.60
N ALA A 82 -5.18 11.82 -8.51
CA ALA A 82 -3.79 12.02 -8.95
C ALA A 82 -2.88 12.51 -7.82
N GLU A 83 -3.38 13.40 -6.97
CA GLU A 83 -2.63 13.89 -5.80
C GLU A 83 -2.44 12.78 -4.77
N ALA A 84 -3.48 12.01 -4.44
CA ALA A 84 -3.38 10.85 -3.58
C ALA A 84 -2.35 9.83 -4.10
N MET A 85 -2.29 9.62 -5.41
CA MET A 85 -1.31 8.74 -6.06
C MET A 85 0.14 9.24 -5.91
N LYS A 86 0.37 10.56 -5.93
CA LYS A 86 1.70 11.13 -5.63
C LYS A 86 2.10 10.91 -4.18
N ASN A 87 1.16 11.11 -3.26
CA ASN A 87 1.39 10.91 -1.84
C ASN A 87 1.68 9.44 -1.51
N ALA A 88 1.04 8.50 -2.21
CA ALA A 88 1.23 7.07 -2.01
C ALA A 88 2.70 6.65 -2.08
N LYS A 89 3.50 7.30 -2.92
CA LYS A 89 4.94 7.00 -3.02
C LYS A 89 5.67 7.12 -1.69
N GLN A 90 5.44 8.22 -0.97
CA GLN A 90 6.10 8.42 0.33
C GLN A 90 5.50 7.51 1.40
N VAL A 91 4.18 7.34 1.41
CA VAL A 91 3.50 6.47 2.36
C VAL A 91 3.97 5.01 2.25
N ILE A 92 4.17 4.50 1.04
CA ILE A 92 4.73 3.15 0.82
C ILE A 92 6.10 3.01 1.50
N LEU A 93 6.99 3.98 1.29
CA LEU A 93 8.33 3.94 1.90
C LEU A 93 8.30 4.06 3.42
N ASP A 94 7.41 4.86 3.96
CA ASP A 94 7.29 5.04 5.40
C ASP A 94 6.72 3.79 6.08
N VAL A 95 5.69 3.17 5.49
CA VAL A 95 5.14 1.89 5.96
C VAL A 95 6.18 0.78 5.86
N ALA A 96 6.96 0.72 4.78
CA ALA A 96 8.03 -0.25 4.61
C ALA A 96 9.12 -0.09 5.69
N LYS A 97 9.51 1.13 6.03
CA LYS A 97 10.46 1.40 7.13
C LYS A 97 9.91 1.00 8.49
N ASP A 98 8.63 1.22 8.74
CA ASP A 98 8.00 0.79 9.98
C ASP A 98 7.95 -0.73 10.07
N PHE A 99 7.68 -1.41 8.96
CA PHE A 99 7.72 -2.86 8.88
C PHE A 99 9.14 -3.41 9.11
N GLU A 100 10.16 -2.79 8.51
CA GLU A 100 11.57 -3.12 8.73
C GLU A 100 11.97 -2.99 10.21
N LYS A 101 11.56 -1.90 10.88
CA LYS A 101 11.83 -1.72 12.32
C LYS A 101 11.19 -2.81 13.18
N ALA A 102 10.01 -3.27 12.80
CA ALA A 102 9.26 -4.25 13.56
C ALA A 102 9.72 -5.70 13.35
N THR A 103 10.19 -6.02 12.12
CA THR A 103 10.47 -7.40 11.70
C THR A 103 11.92 -7.64 11.30
N GLY A 104 12.69 -6.58 11.03
CA GLY A 104 14.03 -6.66 10.43
C GLY A 104 14.01 -6.91 8.91
N ARG A 105 12.84 -7.12 8.29
CA ARG A 105 12.71 -7.36 6.85
C ARG A 105 12.54 -6.05 6.09
N LYS A 106 13.44 -5.78 5.15
CA LYS A 106 13.50 -4.53 4.38
C LYS A 106 12.71 -4.65 3.08
N TYR A 107 11.86 -3.67 2.81
CA TYR A 107 11.11 -3.51 1.58
C TYR A 107 11.29 -2.11 1.00
N GLY A 108 11.16 -2.00 -0.32
CA GLY A 108 11.25 -0.74 -1.07
C GLY A 108 10.63 -0.90 -2.46
N PHE A 109 10.85 0.08 -3.32
CA PHE A 109 10.38 -0.01 -4.71
C PHE A 109 11.19 -0.99 -5.55
N VAL A 110 12.44 -1.19 -5.18
CA VAL A 110 13.38 -2.11 -5.82
C VAL A 110 14.22 -2.77 -4.75
N GLU A 111 14.64 -3.99 -5.00
CA GLU A 111 15.67 -4.68 -4.24
C GLU A 111 17.00 -4.50 -4.97
N GLU A 112 17.99 -3.97 -4.25
CA GLU A 112 19.31 -3.75 -4.78
C GLU A 112 20.21 -4.93 -4.44
N TYR A 113 20.80 -5.56 -5.46
CA TYR A 113 21.72 -6.67 -5.29
C TYR A 113 23.06 -6.36 -5.95
N ARG A 114 24.12 -6.36 -5.17
CA ARG A 114 25.51 -6.08 -5.60
C ARG A 114 25.68 -4.78 -6.37
N MET A 115 25.13 -3.68 -5.80
CA MET A 115 25.11 -2.37 -6.45
C MET A 115 26.32 -1.49 -6.09
N GLU A 116 27.14 -1.89 -5.11
CA GLU A 116 28.17 -1.03 -4.50
C GLU A 116 29.24 -0.54 -5.49
N ASP A 117 29.56 -1.36 -6.50
CA ASP A 117 30.57 -1.06 -7.51
C ASP A 117 30.07 -1.34 -8.95
N ALA A 118 28.76 -1.38 -9.14
CA ALA A 118 28.15 -1.74 -10.41
C ALA A 118 28.33 -0.65 -11.47
N GLU A 119 28.98 -0.98 -12.59
CA GLU A 119 29.01 -0.13 -13.79
C GLU A 119 27.79 -0.37 -14.72
N TYR A 120 27.21 -1.55 -14.65
CA TYR A 120 26.05 -1.94 -15.45
C TYR A 120 25.00 -2.57 -14.53
N VAL A 121 23.75 -2.26 -14.79
CA VAL A 121 22.61 -2.73 -13.98
C VAL A 121 21.57 -3.35 -14.87
N ILE A 122 21.06 -4.49 -14.44
CA ILE A 122 19.86 -5.12 -15.04
C ILE A 122 18.69 -4.88 -14.09
N VAL A 123 17.63 -4.30 -14.63
CA VAL A 123 16.36 -4.15 -13.91
C VAL A 123 15.43 -5.23 -14.44
N CYS A 124 14.95 -6.09 -13.57
CA CYS A 124 14.03 -7.17 -13.91
C CYS A 124 12.89 -7.24 -12.91
N MET A 125 11.82 -7.89 -13.31
CA MET A 125 10.69 -8.21 -12.47
C MET A 125 10.44 -9.71 -12.58
N ASN A 126 10.40 -10.38 -11.41
CA ASN A 126 10.41 -11.86 -11.27
C ASN A 126 11.72 -12.56 -11.62
#